data_1c2c945c52028eef5b5f4c851eedf0fb
#
_entry.id   1c2c945c52028eef5b5f4c851eedf0fb
#
_cell.length_a   1.000
_cell.length_b   1.000
_cell.length_c   1.000
_cell.angle_alpha   90.00
_cell.angle_beta   90.00
_cell.angle_gamma   90.00
#
_symmetry.space_group_name_H-M   'P 1'
#
loop_
_entity.id
_entity.type
_entity.pdbx_description
1 polymer ?
#
loop_
_entity_poly.entity_id
_entity_poly.type
_entity_poly.pdbx_seq_one_letter_code
_entity_poly.pdbx_strand_id
1 'polypeptide(L)'
;MNTTALRRTLTPAAAVAGAAVLLLTAAGGASAHVGVTPDKTAANSYALLTFGIPHGCDESATTKVAITLPAELNDAQPTVNPNWTVEKVTEKLAEPAKLADGSSITKRTSQIVYTAKAPLDHELRDALVLSVKLPDAAGTTLYFPTLQTCETGQTDWSEIAKDGQDPHSLKAPAPSITISGAADAHAAGHTGSAADAGTAQAGTVQAAAVTSTDADARSWAGLAAGLGGLVLGGLALARSGSKRKAESAS
;
A
#
# COMPACT_ATOMS: atom_id res chain seq x y z
N MET A 1 15.44 53.60 17.47
CA MET A 1 14.88 52.23 17.60
C MET A 1 15.71 51.33 16.71
N ASN A 2 16.46 50.38 17.31
CA ASN A 2 17.50 49.61 16.60
C ASN A 2 16.89 48.47 15.75
N THR A 3 16.82 48.66 14.46
CA THR A 3 16.35 47.67 13.48
C THR A 3 17.25 46.42 13.35
N THR A 4 18.46 46.44 13.91
CA THR A 4 19.42 45.32 13.90
C THR A 4 19.08 44.22 14.90
N ALA A 5 18.33 44.48 15.97
CA ALA A 5 17.94 43.47 16.94
C ALA A 5 16.81 42.54 16.40
N LEU A 6 15.92 43.10 15.58
CA LEU A 6 14.78 42.36 15.02
C LEU A 6 15.20 41.32 13.95
N ARG A 7 16.29 41.58 13.19
CA ARG A 7 16.78 40.62 12.17
C ARG A 7 17.49 39.40 12.77
N ARG A 8 17.99 39.47 14.02
CA ARG A 8 18.73 38.35 14.65
C ARG A 8 17.83 37.30 15.28
N THR A 9 16.57 37.62 15.57
CA THR A 9 15.59 36.68 16.16
C THR A 9 14.74 35.95 15.15
N LEU A 10 14.65 36.42 13.91
CA LEU A 10 13.84 35.84 12.85
C LEU A 10 14.48 34.63 12.15
N THR A 11 15.79 34.53 12.11
CA THR A 11 16.50 33.44 11.42
C THR A 11 16.38 32.06 12.06
N PRO A 12 16.45 31.89 13.40
CA PRO A 12 16.25 30.58 14.01
C PRO A 12 14.77 30.13 13.99
N ALA A 13 13.81 31.05 14.05
CA ALA A 13 12.38 30.73 13.98
C ALA A 13 11.98 30.23 12.59
N ALA A 14 12.54 30.79 11.52
CA ALA A 14 12.28 30.35 10.14
C ALA A 14 12.85 28.94 9.86
N ALA A 15 14.02 28.60 10.43
CA ALA A 15 14.62 27.27 10.27
C ALA A 15 13.81 26.19 11.01
N VAL A 16 13.29 26.48 12.19
CA VAL A 16 12.43 25.54 12.96
C VAL A 16 11.07 25.36 12.29
N ALA A 17 10.49 26.44 11.75
CA ALA A 17 9.24 26.35 11.00
C ALA A 17 9.39 25.55 9.70
N GLY A 18 10.50 25.71 8.97
CA GLY A 18 10.81 24.92 7.76
C GLY A 18 10.98 23.42 8.04
N ALA A 19 11.64 23.06 9.15
CA ALA A 19 11.82 21.67 9.54
C ALA A 19 10.49 21.02 10.00
N ALA A 20 9.62 21.77 10.68
CA ALA A 20 8.30 21.29 11.08
C ALA A 20 7.37 21.02 9.89
N VAL A 21 7.41 21.86 8.85
CA VAL A 21 6.64 21.65 7.62
C VAL A 21 7.12 20.42 6.86
N LEU A 22 8.45 20.17 6.79
CA LEU A 22 9.01 18.97 6.14
C LEU A 22 8.65 17.68 6.88
N LEU A 23 8.54 17.70 8.21
CA LEU A 23 8.12 16.54 9.01
C LEU A 23 6.63 16.24 8.84
N LEU A 24 5.78 17.25 8.65
CA LEU A 24 4.35 17.07 8.42
C LEU A 24 4.03 16.49 7.02
N THR A 25 4.87 16.76 6.02
CA THR A 25 4.69 16.18 4.67
C THR A 25 5.20 14.74 4.54
N ALA A 26 6.01 14.26 5.51
CA ALA A 26 6.51 12.89 5.54
C ALA A 26 5.63 11.92 6.33
N ALA A 27 4.51 12.36 6.91
CA ALA A 27 3.51 11.48 7.49
C ALA A 27 2.77 10.76 6.35
N GLY A 28 3.37 9.68 5.85
CA GLY A 28 2.66 8.71 5.02
C GLY A 28 1.41 8.28 5.77
N GLY A 29 0.22 8.55 5.21
CA GLY A 29 -1.06 8.24 5.83
C GLY A 29 -1.04 6.77 6.27
N ALA A 30 -1.20 6.50 7.55
CA ALA A 30 -1.53 5.17 8.01
C ALA A 30 -2.83 4.77 7.30
N SER A 31 -2.78 3.73 6.44
CA SER A 31 -3.97 3.27 5.74
C SER A 31 -4.92 2.67 6.76
N ALA A 32 -5.88 3.47 7.19
CA ALA A 32 -6.96 3.07 8.08
C ALA A 32 -8.12 2.43 7.31
N HIS A 33 -8.00 2.24 5.99
CA HIS A 33 -9.05 1.74 5.13
C HIS A 33 -8.83 0.25 4.80
N VAL A 34 -9.92 -0.49 4.64
CA VAL A 34 -9.85 -1.79 3.98
C VAL A 34 -9.33 -1.57 2.57
N GLY A 35 -8.25 -2.23 2.22
CA GLY A 35 -7.60 -2.10 0.93
C GLY A 35 -7.36 -3.46 0.26
N VAL A 36 -7.05 -3.45 -1.04
CA VAL A 36 -6.69 -4.67 -1.78
C VAL A 36 -5.33 -4.48 -2.47
N THR A 37 -4.47 -5.47 -2.31
CA THR A 37 -3.15 -5.53 -2.96
C THR A 37 -3.09 -6.77 -3.87
N PRO A 38 -2.96 -6.61 -5.18
CA PRO A 38 -2.78 -7.74 -6.10
C PRO A 38 -1.30 -8.15 -6.18
N ASP A 39 -1.03 -9.44 -6.38
CA ASP A 39 0.30 -9.92 -6.76
C ASP A 39 0.59 -9.67 -8.26
N LYS A 40 -0.47 -9.60 -9.08
CA LYS A 40 -0.44 -9.32 -10.51
C LYS A 40 -1.66 -8.53 -10.91
N THR A 41 -1.52 -7.70 -11.96
CA THR A 41 -2.62 -6.91 -12.52
C THR A 41 -2.83 -7.16 -14.00
N ALA A 42 -2.00 -8.01 -14.65
CA ALA A 42 -2.08 -8.25 -16.08
C ALA A 42 -3.44 -8.83 -16.52
N ALA A 43 -4.00 -8.27 -17.57
CA ALA A 43 -5.21 -8.77 -18.20
C ALA A 43 -5.10 -10.27 -18.49
N ASN A 44 -6.21 -11.01 -18.34
CA ASN A 44 -6.32 -12.43 -18.60
C ASN A 44 -5.38 -13.33 -17.77
N SER A 45 -4.81 -12.83 -16.64
CA SER A 45 -3.97 -13.60 -15.72
C SER A 45 -4.73 -14.08 -14.50
N TYR A 46 -4.21 -15.11 -13.81
CA TYR A 46 -4.62 -15.41 -12.44
C TYR A 46 -3.86 -14.51 -11.49
N ALA A 47 -4.57 -13.94 -10.52
CA ALA A 47 -4.02 -13.05 -9.51
C ALA A 47 -4.46 -13.44 -8.10
N LEU A 48 -3.59 -13.22 -7.13
CA LEU A 48 -3.93 -13.25 -5.71
C LEU A 48 -4.22 -11.83 -5.25
N LEU A 49 -5.44 -11.62 -4.78
CA LEU A 49 -5.88 -10.35 -4.23
C LEU A 49 -5.87 -10.44 -2.70
N THR A 50 -5.00 -9.70 -2.06
CA THR A 50 -4.89 -9.64 -0.59
C THR A 50 -5.68 -8.45 -0.07
N PHE A 51 -6.80 -8.72 0.60
CA PHE A 51 -7.62 -7.72 1.29
C PHE A 51 -7.10 -7.55 2.71
N GLY A 52 -6.61 -6.36 3.03
CA GLY A 52 -6.17 -6.02 4.38
C GLY A 52 -7.33 -5.47 5.20
N ILE A 53 -7.58 -6.08 6.36
CA ILE A 53 -8.52 -5.57 7.37
C ILE A 53 -7.66 -4.91 8.45
N PRO A 54 -7.54 -3.57 8.45
CA PRO A 54 -6.52 -2.87 9.24
C PRO A 54 -6.85 -2.74 10.72
N HIS A 55 -8.14 -2.69 11.06
CA HIS A 55 -8.65 -2.48 12.44
C HIS A 55 -10.14 -2.86 12.51
N GLY A 56 -10.75 -2.76 13.68
CA GLY A 56 -12.20 -2.88 13.89
C GLY A 56 -12.99 -1.65 13.45
N CYS A 57 -14.27 -1.60 13.84
CA CYS A 57 -15.13 -0.44 13.66
C CYS A 57 -15.00 0.44 14.91
N ASP A 58 -14.25 1.52 14.84
CA ASP A 58 -13.81 2.28 16.01
C ASP A 58 -13.11 1.34 17.03
N GLU A 59 -13.62 1.22 18.25
CA GLU A 59 -13.09 0.33 19.28
C GLU A 59 -13.75 -1.06 19.32
N SER A 60 -14.55 -1.42 18.29
CA SER A 60 -15.32 -2.67 18.25
C SER A 60 -14.66 -3.72 17.36
N ALA A 61 -14.55 -4.96 17.87
CA ALA A 61 -13.91 -6.07 17.19
C ALA A 61 -14.69 -6.52 15.95
N THR A 62 -13.97 -6.88 14.86
CA THR A 62 -14.58 -7.33 13.60
C THR A 62 -15.08 -8.77 13.72
N THR A 63 -16.35 -8.99 13.36
CA THR A 63 -17.00 -10.30 13.39
C THR A 63 -17.28 -10.87 12.01
N LYS A 64 -17.42 -10.02 10.98
CA LYS A 64 -17.71 -10.44 9.60
C LYS A 64 -17.12 -9.46 8.59
N VAL A 65 -16.67 -10.01 7.47
CA VAL A 65 -16.24 -9.24 6.29
C VAL A 65 -16.89 -9.86 5.06
N ALA A 66 -17.67 -9.07 4.32
CA ALA A 66 -18.34 -9.50 3.10
C ALA A 66 -17.78 -8.70 1.90
N ILE A 67 -17.04 -9.38 1.03
CA ILE A 67 -16.38 -8.80 -0.14
C ILE A 67 -17.27 -9.05 -1.36
N THR A 68 -17.83 -8.00 -1.95
CA THR A 68 -18.62 -8.08 -3.18
C THR A 68 -17.70 -8.12 -4.39
N LEU A 69 -17.90 -9.10 -5.26
CA LEU A 69 -17.14 -9.26 -6.49
C LEU A 69 -17.77 -8.41 -7.62
N PRO A 70 -16.96 -7.66 -8.38
CA PRO A 70 -17.43 -6.94 -9.55
C PRO A 70 -18.02 -7.90 -10.61
N ALA A 71 -18.87 -7.39 -11.48
CA ALA A 71 -19.60 -8.20 -12.47
C ALA A 71 -18.67 -8.88 -13.48
N GLU A 72 -17.49 -8.31 -13.70
CA GLU A 72 -16.45 -8.81 -14.60
C GLU A 72 -15.78 -10.10 -14.10
N LEU A 73 -15.94 -10.42 -12.81
CA LEU A 73 -15.41 -11.65 -12.22
C LEU A 73 -16.52 -12.68 -12.06
N ASN A 74 -16.35 -13.84 -12.67
CA ASN A 74 -17.31 -14.95 -12.60
C ASN A 74 -17.18 -15.75 -11.29
N ASP A 75 -15.97 -15.82 -10.75
CA ASP A 75 -15.65 -16.57 -9.53
C ASP A 75 -14.42 -16.03 -8.83
N ALA A 76 -14.32 -16.33 -7.54
CA ALA A 76 -13.12 -16.14 -6.73
C ALA A 76 -12.93 -17.36 -5.82
N GLN A 77 -11.68 -17.83 -5.71
CA GLN A 77 -11.32 -18.92 -4.81
C GLN A 77 -10.69 -18.34 -3.53
N PRO A 78 -11.38 -18.38 -2.39
CA PRO A 78 -10.82 -17.90 -1.14
C PRO A 78 -9.71 -18.83 -0.64
N THR A 79 -8.64 -18.25 -0.14
CA THR A 79 -7.57 -18.98 0.56
C THR A 79 -8.04 -19.34 1.96
N VAL A 80 -7.67 -20.53 2.44
CA VAL A 80 -7.98 -20.96 3.80
C VAL A 80 -7.34 -20.00 4.80
N ASN A 81 -8.16 -19.48 5.72
CA ASN A 81 -7.71 -18.71 6.87
C ASN A 81 -8.24 -19.39 8.15
N PRO A 82 -7.35 -19.80 9.08
CA PRO A 82 -7.75 -20.56 10.27
C PRO A 82 -8.67 -19.77 11.21
N ASN A 83 -8.65 -18.43 11.15
CA ASN A 83 -9.44 -17.56 12.02
C ASN A 83 -10.88 -17.35 11.53
N TRP A 84 -11.18 -17.75 10.28
CA TRP A 84 -12.45 -17.45 9.62
C TRP A 84 -13.15 -18.70 9.09
N THR A 85 -14.47 -18.68 9.11
CA THR A 85 -15.33 -19.52 8.28
C THR A 85 -15.64 -18.75 7.01
N VAL A 86 -15.56 -19.41 5.84
CA VAL A 86 -15.72 -18.75 4.55
C VAL A 86 -16.89 -19.34 3.78
N GLU A 87 -17.73 -18.46 3.22
CA GLU A 87 -18.87 -18.81 2.39
C GLU A 87 -18.80 -18.08 1.06
N LYS A 88 -19.12 -18.77 -0.05
CA LYS A 88 -19.29 -18.20 -1.39
C LYS A 88 -20.79 -17.97 -1.62
N VAL A 89 -21.22 -16.73 -1.75
CA VAL A 89 -22.58 -16.38 -2.16
C VAL A 89 -22.64 -16.36 -3.67
N THR A 90 -23.59 -17.10 -4.26
CA THR A 90 -23.78 -17.15 -5.70
C THR A 90 -25.06 -16.46 -6.13
N GLU A 91 -25.02 -15.82 -7.28
CA GLU A 91 -26.22 -15.27 -7.92
C GLU A 91 -26.46 -15.91 -9.28
N LYS A 92 -27.74 -15.94 -9.70
CA LYS A 92 -28.13 -16.40 -11.02
C LYS A 92 -27.97 -15.26 -12.02
N LEU A 93 -27.30 -15.54 -13.14
CA LEU A 93 -27.19 -14.59 -14.24
C LEU A 93 -28.53 -14.44 -14.97
N ALA A 94 -28.84 -13.22 -15.42
CA ALA A 94 -30.02 -12.96 -16.23
C ALA A 94 -29.95 -13.72 -17.58
N GLU A 95 -28.75 -13.76 -18.16
CA GLU A 95 -28.43 -14.51 -19.37
C GLU A 95 -27.16 -15.34 -19.13
N PRO A 96 -27.03 -16.53 -19.80
CA PRO A 96 -25.82 -17.33 -19.69
C PRO A 96 -24.59 -16.55 -20.19
N ALA A 97 -23.52 -16.47 -19.39
CA ALA A 97 -22.25 -15.88 -19.79
C ALA A 97 -21.34 -16.95 -20.42
N LYS A 98 -20.73 -16.62 -21.57
CA LYS A 98 -19.72 -17.47 -22.21
C LYS A 98 -18.36 -17.26 -21.58
N LEU A 99 -17.67 -18.37 -21.30
CA LEU A 99 -16.29 -18.36 -20.82
C LEU A 99 -15.31 -18.46 -22.01
N ALA A 100 -14.02 -18.15 -21.75
CA ALA A 100 -12.97 -18.18 -22.77
C ALA A 100 -12.73 -19.59 -23.37
N ASP A 101 -13.07 -20.65 -22.64
CA ASP A 101 -13.01 -22.04 -23.10
C ASP A 101 -14.21 -22.48 -23.94
N GLY A 102 -15.15 -21.57 -24.22
CA GLY A 102 -16.38 -21.81 -24.97
C GLY A 102 -17.53 -22.38 -24.15
N SER A 103 -17.34 -22.74 -22.89
CA SER A 103 -18.41 -23.15 -21.98
C SER A 103 -19.29 -21.97 -21.57
N SER A 104 -20.45 -22.27 -20.99
CA SER A 104 -21.38 -21.22 -20.49
C SER A 104 -21.73 -21.47 -19.04
N ILE A 105 -21.79 -20.37 -18.29
CA ILE A 105 -22.27 -20.39 -16.90
C ILE A 105 -23.60 -19.66 -16.77
N THR A 106 -24.44 -20.12 -15.86
CA THR A 106 -25.74 -19.51 -15.52
C THR A 106 -25.77 -18.91 -14.11
N LYS A 107 -24.67 -19.08 -13.37
CA LYS A 107 -24.46 -18.54 -12.03
C LYS A 107 -23.04 -18.04 -11.92
N ARG A 108 -22.83 -17.01 -11.10
CA ARG A 108 -21.50 -16.54 -10.71
C ARG A 108 -21.40 -16.40 -9.20
N THR A 109 -20.20 -16.36 -8.67
CA THR A 109 -19.97 -15.92 -7.30
C THR A 109 -20.10 -14.41 -7.26
N SER A 110 -21.03 -13.90 -6.45
CA SER A 110 -21.27 -12.45 -6.29
C SER A 110 -20.60 -11.88 -5.07
N GLN A 111 -20.36 -12.72 -4.03
CA GLN A 111 -19.75 -12.24 -2.79
C GLN A 111 -18.99 -13.39 -2.10
N ILE A 112 -17.90 -13.03 -1.41
CA ILE A 112 -17.21 -13.91 -0.46
C ILE A 112 -17.43 -13.36 0.94
N VAL A 113 -17.98 -14.19 1.82
CA VAL A 113 -18.30 -13.82 3.20
C VAL A 113 -17.37 -14.57 4.16
N TYR A 114 -16.63 -13.81 4.93
CA TYR A 114 -15.78 -14.30 6.01
C TYR A 114 -16.48 -14.01 7.34
N THR A 115 -16.73 -15.05 8.14
CA THR A 115 -17.26 -14.93 9.51
C THR A 115 -16.17 -15.35 10.49
N ALA A 116 -15.79 -14.46 11.40
CA ALA A 116 -14.76 -14.73 12.39
C ALA A 116 -15.18 -15.84 13.35
N LYS A 117 -14.31 -16.80 13.63
CA LYS A 117 -14.52 -17.85 14.65
C LYS A 117 -14.44 -17.29 16.06
N ALA A 118 -13.62 -16.27 16.25
CA ALA A 118 -13.59 -15.38 17.39
C ALA A 118 -13.43 -13.96 16.85
N PRO A 119 -14.08 -12.94 17.45
CA PRO A 119 -13.96 -11.56 16.98
C PRO A 119 -12.50 -11.15 16.82
N LEU A 120 -12.15 -10.54 15.67
CA LEU A 120 -10.83 -9.95 15.46
C LEU A 120 -10.75 -8.65 16.25
N ASP A 121 -9.87 -8.62 17.24
CA ASP A 121 -9.63 -7.45 18.07
C ASP A 121 -9.42 -6.18 17.24
N HIS A 122 -9.95 -5.05 17.69
CA HIS A 122 -9.93 -3.78 16.97
C HIS A 122 -8.51 -3.21 16.76
N GLU A 123 -7.54 -3.60 17.60
CA GLU A 123 -6.14 -3.22 17.44
C GLU A 123 -5.33 -4.18 16.55
N LEU A 124 -5.95 -5.30 16.14
CA LEU A 124 -5.30 -6.29 15.29
C LEU A 124 -5.75 -6.15 13.85
N ARG A 125 -4.86 -6.54 12.94
CA ARG A 125 -5.14 -6.64 11.51
C ARG A 125 -5.15 -8.08 11.05
N ASP A 126 -5.92 -8.38 10.00
CA ASP A 126 -5.84 -9.65 9.28
C ASP A 126 -5.76 -9.42 7.76
N ALA A 127 -5.45 -10.47 7.02
CA ALA A 127 -5.36 -10.48 5.57
C ALA A 127 -6.19 -11.62 4.99
N LEU A 128 -7.16 -11.29 4.13
CA LEU A 128 -8.04 -12.23 3.46
C LEU A 128 -7.62 -12.32 1.99
N VAL A 129 -7.33 -13.53 1.49
CA VAL A 129 -6.75 -13.70 0.15
C VAL A 129 -7.73 -14.42 -0.77
N LEU A 130 -7.96 -13.84 -1.95
CA LEU A 130 -8.76 -14.41 -3.03
C LEU A 130 -7.88 -14.67 -4.25
N SER A 131 -7.98 -15.86 -4.84
CA SER A 131 -7.47 -16.14 -6.19
C SER A 131 -8.57 -15.86 -7.19
N VAL A 132 -8.30 -15.04 -8.20
CA VAL A 132 -9.24 -14.66 -9.25
C VAL A 132 -8.60 -14.78 -10.62
N LYS A 133 -9.41 -15.01 -11.65
CA LYS A 133 -9.03 -14.84 -13.05
C LYS A 133 -9.41 -13.43 -13.47
N LEU A 134 -8.42 -12.56 -13.70
CA LEU A 134 -8.65 -11.21 -14.20
C LEU A 134 -9.23 -11.24 -15.61
N PRO A 135 -10.20 -10.37 -15.94
CA PRO A 135 -10.76 -10.31 -17.29
C PRO A 135 -9.75 -9.73 -18.29
N ASP A 136 -10.01 -9.98 -19.56
CA ASP A 136 -9.23 -9.41 -20.66
C ASP A 136 -9.71 -7.98 -20.97
N ALA A 137 -9.44 -7.06 -20.02
CA ALA A 137 -9.95 -5.69 -20.03
C ALA A 137 -8.92 -4.71 -19.46
N ALA A 138 -7.76 -4.58 -20.11
CA ALA A 138 -6.72 -3.66 -19.70
C ALA A 138 -7.26 -2.21 -19.58
N GLY A 139 -6.83 -1.50 -18.52
CA GLY A 139 -7.29 -0.14 -18.19
C GLY A 139 -8.59 -0.10 -17.36
N THR A 140 -9.29 -1.22 -17.21
CA THR A 140 -10.49 -1.28 -16.37
C THR A 140 -10.12 -1.32 -14.89
N THR A 141 -10.82 -0.54 -14.07
CA THR A 141 -10.70 -0.61 -12.61
C THR A 141 -11.82 -1.48 -12.05
N LEU A 142 -11.43 -2.52 -11.33
CA LEU A 142 -12.33 -3.41 -10.60
C LEU A 142 -12.48 -2.89 -9.17
N TYR A 143 -13.72 -2.65 -8.74
CA TYR A 143 -14.05 -2.24 -7.39
C TYR A 143 -14.61 -3.41 -6.60
N PHE A 144 -14.25 -3.53 -5.33
CA PHE A 144 -14.66 -4.60 -4.43
C PHE A 144 -15.35 -4.02 -3.19
N PRO A 145 -16.60 -3.54 -3.30
CA PRO A 145 -17.32 -3.05 -2.12
C PRO A 145 -17.26 -4.08 -0.99
N THR A 146 -16.86 -3.64 0.18
CA THR A 146 -16.58 -4.53 1.31
C THR A 146 -17.33 -4.04 2.54
N LEU A 147 -18.26 -4.86 3.04
CA LEU A 147 -18.96 -4.59 4.29
C LEU A 147 -18.22 -5.25 5.44
N GLN A 148 -17.69 -4.44 6.34
CA GLN A 148 -17.07 -4.86 7.60
C GLN A 148 -18.10 -4.71 8.73
N THR A 149 -18.48 -5.82 9.37
CA THR A 149 -19.38 -5.84 10.51
C THR A 149 -18.59 -6.13 11.77
N CYS A 150 -18.84 -5.38 12.82
CA CYS A 150 -18.19 -5.53 14.12
C CYS A 150 -19.23 -6.03 15.17
N GLU A 151 -18.80 -6.28 16.40
CA GLU A 151 -19.71 -6.61 17.51
C GLU A 151 -20.70 -5.46 17.72
N THR A 152 -20.24 -4.22 17.54
CA THR A 152 -21.07 -3.02 17.54
C THR A 152 -20.74 -2.20 16.30
N GLY A 153 -21.77 -1.90 15.48
CA GLY A 153 -21.61 -1.09 14.28
C GLY A 153 -21.07 -1.86 13.07
N GLN A 154 -20.86 -1.13 12.01
CA GLN A 154 -20.30 -1.62 10.74
C GLN A 154 -19.72 -0.48 9.92
N THR A 155 -18.81 -0.78 9.01
CA THR A 155 -18.30 0.16 8.01
C THR A 155 -18.53 -0.42 6.62
N ASP A 156 -19.19 0.33 5.76
CA ASP A 156 -19.43 -0.03 4.36
C ASP A 156 -18.38 0.67 3.48
N TRP A 157 -17.32 -0.07 3.14
CA TRP A 157 -16.25 0.35 2.25
C TRP A 157 -16.70 0.25 0.80
N SER A 158 -17.58 1.16 0.35
CA SER A 158 -18.23 1.10 -0.95
C SER A 158 -18.18 2.40 -1.76
N GLU A 159 -17.57 3.47 -1.21
CA GLU A 159 -17.50 4.75 -1.91
C GLU A 159 -16.55 4.67 -3.10
N ILE A 160 -17.00 5.19 -4.26
CA ILE A 160 -16.21 5.29 -5.49
C ILE A 160 -16.03 6.76 -5.83
N ALA A 161 -14.79 7.20 -6.03
CA ALA A 161 -14.48 8.56 -6.41
C ALA A 161 -15.13 8.91 -7.76
N LYS A 162 -15.78 10.06 -7.83
CA LYS A 162 -16.32 10.63 -9.09
C LYS A 162 -15.18 11.23 -9.89
N ASP A 163 -15.44 11.49 -11.18
CA ASP A 163 -14.48 12.15 -12.07
C ASP A 163 -13.97 13.45 -11.45
N GLY A 164 -12.66 13.58 -11.33
CA GLY A 164 -11.99 14.74 -10.74
C GLY A 164 -12.00 14.80 -9.20
N GLN A 165 -12.62 13.83 -8.52
CA GLN A 165 -12.56 13.74 -7.06
C GLN A 165 -11.29 12.99 -6.61
N ASP A 166 -10.60 13.52 -5.60
CA ASP A 166 -9.48 12.81 -4.96
C ASP A 166 -9.99 11.57 -4.21
N PRO A 167 -9.57 10.35 -4.59
CA PRO A 167 -9.95 9.13 -3.88
C PRO A 167 -9.59 9.15 -2.39
N HIS A 168 -8.53 9.87 -2.01
CA HIS A 168 -8.11 10.01 -0.61
C HIS A 168 -9.05 10.90 0.23
N SER A 169 -9.97 11.64 -0.41
CA SER A 169 -11.00 12.41 0.29
C SER A 169 -12.19 11.57 0.75
N LEU A 170 -12.30 10.33 0.29
CA LEU A 170 -13.38 9.41 0.66
C LEU A 170 -13.19 8.87 2.08
N LYS A 171 -14.29 8.72 2.81
CA LYS A 171 -14.28 8.19 4.18
C LYS A 171 -14.20 6.67 4.23
N ALA A 172 -14.91 6.01 3.32
CA ALA A 172 -14.98 4.55 3.22
C ALA A 172 -14.83 4.10 1.74
N PRO A 173 -13.64 4.32 1.12
CA PRO A 173 -13.45 3.99 -0.28
C PRO A 173 -13.54 2.49 -0.52
N ALA A 174 -14.15 2.10 -1.64
CA ALA A 174 -14.16 0.71 -2.09
C ALA A 174 -12.73 0.27 -2.46
N PRO A 175 -12.24 -0.87 -1.93
CA PRO A 175 -11.01 -1.47 -2.41
C PRO A 175 -11.03 -1.65 -3.93
N SER A 176 -9.94 -1.32 -4.62
CA SER A 176 -9.92 -1.41 -6.09
C SER A 176 -8.55 -1.77 -6.64
N ILE A 177 -8.55 -2.37 -7.84
CA ILE A 177 -7.36 -2.63 -8.64
C ILE A 177 -7.60 -2.19 -10.07
N THR A 178 -6.58 -1.70 -10.76
CA THR A 178 -6.65 -1.42 -12.19
C THR A 178 -5.92 -2.51 -12.95
N ILE A 179 -6.59 -3.08 -13.97
CA ILE A 179 -6.03 -4.13 -14.82
C ILE A 179 -4.99 -3.50 -15.76
N SER A 180 -3.78 -4.04 -15.77
CA SER A 180 -2.71 -3.62 -16.68
C SER A 180 -2.74 -4.40 -18.00
N GLY A 181 -2.08 -3.86 -19.03
CA GLY A 181 -1.84 -4.58 -20.27
C GLY A 181 -0.96 -5.82 -20.05
N ALA A 182 -1.06 -6.80 -20.95
CA ALA A 182 -0.28 -8.03 -20.85
C ALA A 182 1.25 -7.80 -20.94
N ALA A 183 1.70 -6.72 -21.58
CA ALA A 183 3.11 -6.33 -21.70
C ALA A 183 3.70 -5.76 -20.41
N ASP A 184 2.88 -5.13 -19.57
CA ASP A 184 3.35 -4.46 -18.36
C ASP A 184 3.67 -5.46 -17.22
N ALA A 185 3.18 -6.70 -17.33
CA ALA A 185 3.42 -7.78 -16.36
C ALA A 185 4.89 -8.25 -16.32
N HIS A 186 5.67 -8.01 -17.39
CA HIS A 186 7.08 -8.39 -17.46
C HIS A 186 8.04 -7.35 -16.87
N ALA A 187 7.57 -6.13 -16.61
CA ALA A 187 8.40 -5.05 -16.04
C ALA A 187 8.50 -5.09 -14.51
N ALA A 188 7.59 -5.79 -13.82
CA ALA A 188 7.52 -5.84 -12.36
C ALA A 188 8.10 -7.12 -11.72
N GLY A 189 8.56 -8.08 -12.52
CA GLY A 189 9.08 -9.34 -12.01
C GLY A 189 10.23 -9.90 -12.85
N HIS A 190 11.40 -10.00 -12.26
CA HIS A 190 12.60 -10.73 -12.68
C HIS A 190 13.54 -10.04 -13.67
N THR A 191 14.51 -9.30 -13.13
CA THR A 191 15.88 -9.41 -13.61
C THR A 191 16.45 -10.78 -13.15
N GLY A 192 16.02 -11.83 -13.80
CA GLY A 192 16.55 -13.20 -13.66
C GLY A 192 17.00 -13.67 -15.03
N SER A 193 18.31 -13.64 -15.25
CA SER A 193 19.04 -14.07 -16.44
C SER A 193 18.55 -15.42 -16.95
N ALA A 194 18.20 -15.48 -18.25
CA ALA A 194 18.15 -16.73 -18.99
C ALA A 194 19.58 -17.28 -19.07
N ALA A 195 19.86 -18.39 -18.39
CA ALA A 195 21.07 -19.18 -18.56
C ALA A 195 20.69 -20.46 -19.31
N ASP A 196 21.33 -20.58 -20.45
CA ASP A 196 21.40 -21.69 -21.37
C ASP A 196 21.70 -23.04 -20.69
N ALA A 197 21.09 -24.10 -21.20
CA ALA A 197 21.31 -25.46 -20.72
C ALA A 197 22.65 -26.01 -21.23
N GLY A 198 23.57 -26.29 -20.32
CA GLY A 198 24.84 -26.93 -20.63
C GLY A 198 25.52 -27.51 -19.39
N THR A 199 25.46 -28.84 -19.28
CA THR A 199 26.38 -29.77 -18.58
C THR A 199 26.93 -29.44 -17.18
N ALA A 200 26.67 -30.37 -16.29
CA ALA A 200 27.15 -30.52 -14.91
C ALA A 200 28.67 -30.43 -14.76
N GLN A 201 29.14 -29.63 -13.81
CA GLN A 201 30.38 -29.87 -13.08
C GLN A 201 30.35 -29.19 -11.70
N ALA A 202 30.66 -29.97 -10.66
CA ALA A 202 30.72 -29.51 -9.30
C ALA A 202 31.88 -28.51 -9.08
N GLY A 203 31.59 -27.38 -8.40
CA GLY A 203 32.62 -26.40 -8.04
C GLY A 203 32.06 -25.28 -7.17
N THR A 204 32.48 -25.28 -5.93
CA THR A 204 32.61 -24.19 -4.93
C THR A 204 31.78 -22.92 -5.07
N VAL A 205 30.93 -22.68 -4.08
CA VAL A 205 30.17 -21.43 -3.87
C VAL A 205 31.11 -20.25 -3.67
N GLN A 206 31.15 -19.35 -4.65
CA GLN A 206 31.78 -18.03 -4.53
C GLN A 206 30.68 -16.96 -4.58
N ALA A 207 30.55 -16.20 -3.50
CA ALA A 207 29.59 -15.10 -3.42
C ALA A 207 29.92 -14.05 -4.47
N ALA A 208 29.04 -13.87 -5.47
CA ALA A 208 29.15 -12.81 -6.46
C ALA A 208 28.66 -11.49 -5.85
N ALA A 209 29.56 -10.52 -5.74
CA ALA A 209 29.23 -9.15 -5.39
C ALA A 209 28.41 -8.51 -6.52
N VAL A 210 27.23 -8.02 -6.21
CA VAL A 210 26.37 -7.26 -7.13
C VAL A 210 26.89 -5.82 -7.18
N THR A 211 27.53 -5.45 -8.28
CA THR A 211 27.93 -4.05 -8.54
C THR A 211 26.74 -3.30 -9.16
N SER A 212 25.99 -2.57 -8.35
CA SER A 212 25.00 -1.60 -8.80
C SER A 212 25.58 -0.19 -8.75
N THR A 213 26.10 0.29 -9.88
CA THR A 213 26.81 1.57 -10.00
C THR A 213 25.91 2.82 -9.92
N ASP A 214 24.58 2.69 -10.04
CA ASP A 214 23.66 3.84 -10.03
C ASP A 214 22.94 4.09 -8.69
N ALA A 215 22.88 3.09 -7.80
CA ALA A 215 22.33 3.26 -6.45
C ALA A 215 23.33 3.95 -5.51
N ASP A 216 24.63 3.76 -5.73
CA ASP A 216 25.69 4.31 -4.88
C ASP A 216 25.81 5.83 -4.99
N ALA A 217 25.65 6.41 -6.19
CA ALA A 217 25.78 7.86 -6.38
C ALA A 217 24.72 8.67 -5.64
N ARG A 218 23.49 8.15 -5.52
CA ARG A 218 22.40 8.80 -4.79
C ARG A 218 22.54 8.65 -3.27
N SER A 219 23.08 7.52 -2.80
CA SER A 219 23.38 7.29 -1.38
C SER A 219 24.48 8.21 -0.86
N TRP A 220 25.54 8.40 -1.63
CA TRP A 220 26.65 9.30 -1.27
C TRP A 220 26.23 10.77 -1.24
N ALA A 221 25.32 11.19 -2.13
CA ALA A 221 24.79 12.57 -2.13
C ALA A 221 23.99 12.87 -0.85
N GLY A 222 23.18 11.91 -0.37
CA GLY A 222 22.45 12.04 0.90
C GLY A 222 23.37 12.12 2.12
N LEU A 223 24.41 11.30 2.14
CA LEU A 223 25.38 11.25 3.24
C LEU A 223 26.24 12.52 3.30
N ALA A 224 26.63 13.06 2.14
CA ALA A 224 27.37 14.33 2.05
C ALA A 224 26.51 15.52 2.50
N ALA A 225 25.23 15.56 2.14
CA ALA A 225 24.29 16.60 2.58
C ALA A 225 24.01 16.53 4.09
N GLY A 226 23.89 15.31 4.65
CA GLY A 226 23.71 15.09 6.10
C GLY A 226 24.92 15.52 6.93
N LEU A 227 26.12 15.16 6.52
CA LEU A 227 27.36 15.57 7.19
C LEU A 227 27.58 17.08 7.08
N GLY A 228 27.29 17.70 5.93
CA GLY A 228 27.34 19.15 5.75
C GLY A 228 26.42 19.89 6.70
N GLY A 229 25.20 19.39 6.89
CA GLY A 229 24.23 19.93 7.86
C GLY A 229 24.69 19.85 9.31
N LEU A 230 25.30 18.73 9.72
CA LEU A 230 25.86 18.54 11.06
C LEU A 230 27.03 19.49 11.35
N VAL A 231 27.93 19.69 10.39
CA VAL A 231 29.06 20.61 10.54
C VAL A 231 28.60 22.06 10.65
N LEU A 232 27.66 22.49 9.81
CA LEU A 232 27.12 23.86 9.86
C LEU A 232 26.31 24.11 11.13
N GLY A 233 25.53 23.14 11.60
CA GLY A 233 24.80 23.20 12.85
C GLY A 233 25.71 23.26 14.07
N GLY A 234 26.78 22.45 14.09
CA GLY A 234 27.80 22.46 15.16
C GLY A 234 28.58 23.78 15.24
N LEU A 235 28.97 24.34 14.11
CA LEU A 235 29.63 25.67 14.03
C LEU A 235 28.71 26.81 14.52
N ALA A 236 27.41 26.75 14.22
CA ALA A 236 26.44 27.74 14.70
C ALA A 236 26.29 27.69 16.22
N LEU A 237 26.23 26.49 16.81
CA LEU A 237 26.16 26.28 18.26
C LEU A 237 27.45 26.73 18.97
N ALA A 238 28.63 26.42 18.44
CA ALA A 238 29.91 26.85 19.01
C ALA A 238 30.07 28.38 19.03
N ARG A 239 29.64 29.05 17.95
CA ARG A 239 29.64 30.53 17.89
C ARG A 239 28.64 31.18 18.80
N SER A 240 27.51 30.56 19.08
CA SER A 240 26.52 31.11 20.04
C SER A 240 26.95 30.96 21.51
N GLY A 241 27.70 29.89 21.82
CA GLY A 241 28.26 29.67 23.18
C GLY A 241 29.40 30.60 23.55
N SER A 242 30.26 30.99 22.59
CA SER A 242 31.39 31.89 22.87
C SER A 242 30.95 33.34 23.15
N LYS A 243 29.83 33.79 22.61
CA LYS A 243 29.28 35.14 22.88
C LYS A 243 28.69 35.31 24.29
N ARG A 244 28.13 34.26 24.89
CA ARG A 244 27.61 34.29 26.26
C ARG A 244 28.72 34.40 27.33
N LYS A 245 29.91 33.87 27.02
CA LYS A 245 31.06 33.91 27.98
C LYS A 245 31.76 35.26 28.01
N ALA A 246 31.63 36.08 26.94
CA ALA A 246 32.19 37.42 26.90
C ALA A 246 31.37 38.51 27.64
N GLU A 247 30.05 38.27 27.79
CA GLU A 247 29.11 39.21 28.41
C GLU A 247 28.98 39.00 29.92
N SER A 248 29.51 37.90 30.47
CA SER A 248 29.53 37.55 31.90
C SER A 248 30.83 37.99 32.61
N ALA A 249 31.78 38.63 31.87
CA ALA A 249 33.09 39.05 32.41
C ALA A 249 33.34 40.59 32.36
N SER A 250 32.22 41.35 32.30
CA SER A 250 32.29 42.81 32.32
C SER A 250 31.45 43.39 33.44
#